data_481b58ae785d078fc847e02e03de15c4
#
_entry.id   481b58ae785d078fc847e02e03de15c4
#
_cell.length_a   1.000
_cell.length_b   1.000
_cell.length_c   1.000
_cell.angle_alpha   90.00
_cell.angle_beta   90.00
_cell.angle_gamma   90.00
#
_symmetry.space_group_name_H-M   'P 1'
#
loop_
_entity.id
_entity.type
_entity.pdbx_description
1 polymer ?
#
loop_
_entity_poly.entity_id
_entity_poly.type
_entity_poly.pdbx_seq_one_letter_code
_entity_poly.pdbx_strand_id
1 'polypeptide(L)'
;MGMFLFLFAILIAYSGVDISNFYISLILIGVGWNFSFIGSTSLLTKNHYPSERGKVQGINDFFVFGFVALSSVTSGWIMNCSASSSQLGWEVVNLTATPLVIFALISLVCLWIADYSKVQKI
;
A
#
# COMPACT_ATOMS: atom_id res chain seq x y z
N MET A 1 6.14 -9.04 4.35
CA MET A 1 5.28 -8.99 5.56
C MET A 1 4.21 -7.91 5.44
N GLY A 2 4.53 -6.62 5.23
CA GLY A 2 3.53 -5.55 5.18
C GLY A 2 2.39 -5.76 4.18
N MET A 3 2.70 -6.26 2.97
CA MET A 3 1.69 -6.49 1.91
C MET A 3 0.67 -7.57 2.27
N PHE A 4 1.05 -8.59 3.05
CA PHE A 4 0.10 -9.58 3.54
C PHE A 4 -0.92 -8.97 4.52
N LEU A 5 -0.49 -8.00 5.32
CA LEU A 5 -1.38 -7.27 6.22
C LEU A 5 -2.41 -6.44 5.45
N PHE A 6 -2.04 -5.87 4.29
CA PHE A 6 -3.00 -5.20 3.43
C PHE A 6 -4.05 -6.16 2.85
N LEU A 7 -3.65 -7.37 2.44
CA LEU A 7 -4.62 -8.38 1.98
C LEU A 7 -5.59 -8.77 3.10
N PHE A 8 -5.08 -9.02 4.32
CA PHE A 8 -5.93 -9.30 5.47
C PHE A 8 -6.88 -8.14 5.79
N ALA A 9 -6.39 -6.90 5.71
CA ALA A 9 -7.20 -5.71 5.92
C ALA A 9 -8.35 -5.64 4.91
N ILE A 10 -8.08 -5.91 3.63
CA ILE A 10 -9.09 -5.94 2.56
C ILE A 10 -10.13 -7.04 2.83
N LEU A 11 -9.69 -8.26 3.18
CA LEU A 11 -10.60 -9.37 3.49
C LEU A 11 -11.55 -9.03 4.65
N ILE A 12 -11.03 -8.39 5.71
CA ILE A 12 -11.84 -7.96 6.84
C ILE A 12 -12.77 -6.81 6.44
N ALA A 13 -12.31 -5.88 5.61
CA ALA A 13 -13.12 -4.78 5.11
C ALA A 13 -14.33 -5.26 4.27
N TYR A 14 -14.18 -6.36 3.52
CA TYR A 14 -15.27 -6.99 2.79
C TYR A 14 -16.20 -7.84 3.68
N SER A 15 -15.79 -8.22 4.89
CA SER A 15 -16.61 -9.05 5.80
C SER A 15 -17.79 -8.30 6.42
N GLY A 16 -17.83 -6.98 6.32
CA GLY A 16 -18.96 -6.16 6.79
C GLY A 16 -18.56 -4.74 7.17
N VAL A 17 -19.57 -3.91 7.41
CA VAL A 17 -19.42 -2.49 7.80
C VAL A 17 -19.52 -2.26 9.31
N ASP A 18 -19.40 -3.32 10.10
CA ASP A 18 -19.40 -3.21 11.56
C ASP A 18 -18.20 -2.39 12.04
N ILE A 19 -18.41 -1.63 13.10
CA ILE A 19 -17.37 -0.78 13.71
C ILE A 19 -16.11 -1.58 14.03
N SER A 20 -16.26 -2.82 14.50
CA SER A 20 -15.15 -3.72 14.82
C SER A 20 -14.30 -4.06 13.59
N ASN A 21 -14.95 -4.39 12.48
CA ASN A 21 -14.27 -4.69 11.20
C ASN A 21 -13.51 -3.48 10.68
N PHE A 22 -14.11 -2.30 10.81
CA PHE A 22 -13.48 -1.05 10.44
C PHE A 22 -12.20 -0.78 11.25
N TYR A 23 -12.26 -0.89 12.58
CA TYR A 23 -11.09 -0.68 13.43
C TYR A 23 -9.97 -1.69 13.16
N ILE A 24 -10.31 -2.97 13.02
CA ILE A 24 -9.31 -4.02 12.74
C ILE A 24 -8.66 -3.76 11.38
N SER A 25 -9.43 -3.41 10.35
CA SER A 25 -8.89 -3.08 9.04
C SER A 25 -7.94 -1.88 9.09
N LEU A 26 -8.29 -0.81 9.82
CA LEU A 26 -7.43 0.36 9.98
C LEU A 26 -6.12 0.04 10.70
N ILE A 27 -6.17 -0.78 11.75
CA ILE A 27 -4.97 -1.21 12.48
C ILE A 27 -4.05 -2.02 11.54
N LEU A 28 -4.62 -2.96 10.80
CA LEU A 28 -3.85 -3.78 9.85
C LEU A 28 -3.23 -2.93 8.72
N ILE A 29 -3.97 -1.95 8.20
CA ILE A 29 -3.45 -1.00 7.21
C ILE A 29 -2.31 -0.18 7.82
N GLY A 30 -2.48 0.34 9.02
CA GLY A 30 -1.45 1.14 9.69
C GLY A 30 -0.16 0.36 9.95
N VAL A 31 -0.27 -0.86 10.46
CA VAL A 31 0.89 -1.74 10.69
C VAL A 31 1.51 -2.18 9.36
N GLY A 32 0.69 -2.56 8.38
CA GLY A 32 1.13 -2.94 7.03
C GLY A 32 1.88 -1.81 6.33
N TRP A 33 1.38 -0.57 6.45
CA TRP A 33 2.05 0.63 5.95
C TRP A 33 3.43 0.81 6.54
N ASN A 34 3.56 0.74 7.87
CA ASN A 34 4.85 0.89 8.56
C ASN A 34 5.88 -0.14 8.06
N PHE A 35 5.51 -1.42 8.00
CA PHE A 35 6.42 -2.46 7.51
C PHE A 35 6.79 -2.26 6.03
N SER A 36 5.85 -1.86 5.20
CA SER A 36 6.10 -1.64 3.77
C SER A 36 6.96 -0.41 3.54
N PHE A 37 6.69 0.68 4.24
CA PHE A 37 7.43 1.94 4.12
C PHE A 37 8.88 1.79 4.61
N ILE A 38 9.09 1.22 5.80
CA ILE A 38 10.43 0.98 6.35
C ILE A 38 11.21 0.01 5.44
N GLY A 39 10.56 -1.06 4.98
CA GLY A 39 11.19 -2.04 4.08
C GLY A 39 11.63 -1.43 2.75
N SER A 40 10.77 -0.65 2.10
CA SER A 40 11.09 0.01 0.82
C SER A 40 12.18 1.07 0.97
N THR A 41 12.11 1.89 2.01
CA THR A 41 13.15 2.89 2.33
C THR A 41 14.50 2.24 2.60
N SER A 42 14.52 1.13 3.33
CA SER A 42 15.74 0.37 3.60
C SER A 42 16.36 -0.19 2.32
N LEU A 43 15.55 -0.73 1.40
CA LEU A 43 16.03 -1.20 0.10
C LEU A 43 16.56 -0.06 -0.76
N LEU A 44 15.88 1.07 -0.78
CA LEU A 44 16.28 2.24 -1.54
C LEU A 44 17.66 2.74 -1.08
N THR A 45 17.89 2.81 0.22
CA THR A 45 19.15 3.31 0.79
C THR A 45 20.35 2.39 0.56
N LYS A 46 20.13 1.08 0.35
CA LYS A 46 21.20 0.13 0.04
C LYS A 46 21.73 0.22 -1.39
N ASN A 47 20.93 0.76 -2.30
CA ASN A 47 21.23 0.77 -3.74
C ASN A 47 21.79 2.11 -4.25
N HIS A 48 22.11 3.06 -3.37
CA HIS A 48 22.60 4.40 -3.74
C HIS A 48 23.85 4.78 -2.97
N TYR A 49 24.69 5.63 -3.59
CA TYR A 49 25.87 6.18 -2.94
C TYR A 49 25.47 7.07 -1.75
N PRO A 50 26.28 7.09 -0.67
CA PRO A 50 26.00 7.89 0.53
C PRO A 50 25.77 9.40 0.24
N SER A 51 26.44 9.93 -0.80
CA SER A 51 26.33 11.34 -1.21
C SER A 51 24.99 11.70 -1.85
N GLU A 52 24.26 10.73 -2.43
CA GLU A 52 23.00 10.95 -3.14
C GLU A 52 21.78 10.53 -2.33
N ARG A 53 22.03 9.88 -1.19
CA ARG A 53 20.98 9.27 -0.35
C ARG A 53 19.84 10.23 0.00
N GLY A 54 20.18 11.45 0.43
CA GLY A 54 19.17 12.45 0.80
C GLY A 54 18.30 12.90 -0.37
N LYS A 55 18.90 13.08 -1.56
CA LYS A 55 18.18 13.49 -2.76
C LYS A 55 17.23 12.39 -3.24
N VAL A 56 17.72 11.17 -3.32
CA VAL A 56 16.92 10.02 -3.77
C VAL A 56 15.77 9.73 -2.80
N GLN A 57 16.04 9.79 -1.50
CA GLN A 57 15.01 9.63 -0.48
C GLN A 57 13.97 10.75 -0.56
N GLY A 58 14.38 12.00 -0.70
CA GLY A 58 13.44 13.13 -0.81
C GLY A 58 12.53 13.03 -2.03
N ILE A 59 13.06 12.58 -3.18
CA ILE A 59 12.24 12.32 -4.38
C ILE A 59 11.26 11.17 -4.14
N ASN A 60 11.72 10.07 -3.55
CA ASN A 60 10.85 8.94 -3.22
C ASN A 60 9.71 9.36 -2.31
N ASP A 61 10.02 10.06 -1.22
CA ASP A 61 9.03 10.51 -0.24
C ASP A 61 8.04 11.51 -0.85
N PHE A 62 8.51 12.40 -1.74
CA PHE A 62 7.63 13.29 -2.48
C PHE A 62 6.59 12.53 -3.30
N PHE A 63 6.99 11.49 -4.04
CA PHE A 63 6.05 10.68 -4.80
C PHE A 63 5.13 9.86 -3.89
N VAL A 64 5.66 9.21 -2.85
CA VAL A 64 4.86 8.40 -1.93
C VAL A 64 3.78 9.25 -1.26
N PHE A 65 4.15 10.36 -0.63
CA PHE A 65 3.19 11.22 0.06
C PHE A 65 2.29 11.99 -0.91
N GLY A 66 2.77 12.32 -2.11
CA GLY A 66 1.96 12.90 -3.18
C GLY A 66 0.84 11.94 -3.62
N PHE A 67 1.15 10.67 -3.85
CA PHE A 67 0.14 9.66 -4.17
C PHE A 67 -0.80 9.38 -3.00
N VAL A 68 -0.31 9.39 -1.76
CA VAL A 68 -1.16 9.26 -0.57
C VAL A 68 -2.17 10.41 -0.49
N ALA A 69 -1.73 11.64 -0.71
CA ALA A 69 -2.61 12.81 -0.72
C ALA A 69 -3.67 12.73 -1.83
N LEU A 70 -3.28 12.38 -3.05
CA LEU A 70 -4.21 12.18 -4.18
C LEU A 70 -5.22 11.08 -3.90
N SER A 71 -4.77 9.94 -3.37
CA SER A 71 -5.64 8.81 -3.03
C SER A 71 -6.64 9.18 -1.93
N SER A 72 -6.21 9.96 -0.94
CA SER A 72 -7.08 10.43 0.15
C SER A 72 -8.19 11.33 -0.37
N VAL A 73 -7.86 12.31 -1.24
CA VAL A 73 -8.85 13.18 -1.88
C VAL A 73 -9.82 12.38 -2.76
N THR A 74 -9.29 11.47 -3.58
CA THR A 74 -10.10 10.63 -4.46
C THR A 74 -11.04 9.72 -3.68
N SER A 75 -10.56 9.10 -2.60
CA SER A 75 -11.36 8.25 -1.72
C SER A 75 -12.49 9.05 -1.06
N GLY A 76 -12.21 10.24 -0.56
CA GLY A 76 -13.23 11.14 0.00
C GLY A 76 -14.27 11.56 -1.03
N TRP A 77 -13.84 11.83 -2.27
CA TRP A 77 -14.74 12.18 -3.37
C TRP A 77 -15.65 11.00 -3.76
N ILE A 78 -15.09 9.79 -3.89
CA ILE A 78 -15.86 8.56 -4.16
C ILE A 78 -16.91 8.34 -3.07
N MET A 79 -16.52 8.44 -1.79
CA MET A 79 -17.45 8.30 -0.67
C MET A 79 -18.61 9.31 -0.75
N ASN A 80 -18.32 10.53 -1.13
CA ASN A 80 -19.33 11.60 -1.21
C ASN A 80 -20.24 11.45 -2.43
N CYS A 81 -19.72 11.02 -3.58
CA CYS A 81 -20.50 10.77 -4.81
C CYS A 81 -21.34 9.49 -4.73
N SER A 82 -20.92 8.50 -3.94
CA SER A 82 -21.64 7.24 -3.74
C SER A 82 -22.69 7.35 -2.61
N ALA A 83 -23.09 8.55 -2.26
CA ALA A 83 -23.85 8.94 -1.06
C ALA A 83 -25.28 8.40 -0.96
N SER A 84 -25.71 7.45 -1.78
CA SER A 84 -26.96 6.71 -1.56
C SER A 84 -26.89 5.80 -0.32
N SER A 85 -25.70 5.31 0.06
CA SER A 85 -25.44 4.66 1.35
C SER A 85 -23.95 4.61 1.65
N SER A 86 -23.57 4.76 2.93
CA SER A 86 -22.18 4.63 3.41
C SER A 86 -21.56 3.28 3.03
N GLN A 87 -22.37 2.23 2.95
CA GLN A 87 -21.95 0.88 2.59
C GLN A 87 -21.48 0.80 1.13
N LEU A 88 -22.23 1.38 0.20
CA LEU A 88 -21.84 1.41 -1.22
C LEU A 88 -20.54 2.19 -1.42
N GLY A 89 -20.39 3.34 -0.76
CA GLY A 89 -19.13 4.11 -0.81
C GLY A 89 -17.93 3.31 -0.33
N TRP A 90 -18.09 2.57 0.77
CA TRP A 90 -17.06 1.71 1.33
C TRP A 90 -16.67 0.56 0.39
N GLU A 91 -17.65 -0.11 -0.20
CA GLU A 91 -17.43 -1.18 -1.19
C GLU A 91 -16.68 -0.67 -2.42
N VAL A 92 -17.06 0.49 -2.96
CA VAL A 92 -16.40 1.09 -4.13
C VAL A 92 -14.94 1.45 -3.83
N VAL A 93 -14.66 2.01 -2.67
CA VAL A 93 -13.27 2.35 -2.25
C VAL A 93 -12.43 1.07 -2.15
N ASN A 94 -12.93 0.02 -1.49
CA ASN A 94 -12.22 -1.25 -1.37
C ASN A 94 -12.03 -1.93 -2.74
N LEU A 95 -13.04 -1.91 -3.60
CA LEU A 95 -12.95 -2.46 -4.96
C LEU A 95 -11.89 -1.74 -5.79
N THR A 96 -11.76 -0.43 -5.64
CA THR A 96 -10.76 0.38 -6.34
C THR A 96 -9.34 0.14 -5.77
N ALA A 97 -9.20 -0.07 -4.47
CA ALA A 97 -7.92 -0.33 -3.82
C ALA A 97 -7.38 -1.74 -4.11
N THR A 98 -8.25 -2.74 -4.23
CA THR A 98 -7.88 -4.15 -4.41
C THR A 98 -6.93 -4.41 -5.60
N PRO A 99 -7.19 -3.94 -6.84
CA PRO A 99 -6.29 -4.17 -7.97
C PRO A 99 -4.93 -3.51 -7.78
N LEU A 100 -4.86 -2.38 -7.10
CA LEU A 100 -3.59 -1.69 -6.80
C LEU A 100 -2.72 -2.52 -5.85
N VAL A 101 -3.32 -3.10 -4.81
CA VAL A 101 -2.61 -3.98 -3.86
C VAL A 101 -2.15 -5.27 -4.56
N ILE A 102 -2.98 -5.87 -5.41
CA ILE A 102 -2.60 -7.05 -6.20
C ILE A 102 -1.43 -6.72 -7.15
N PHE A 103 -1.50 -5.59 -7.85
CA PHE A 103 -0.41 -5.16 -8.73
C PHE A 103 0.90 -4.95 -7.97
N ALA A 104 0.85 -4.33 -6.79
CA ALA A 104 2.02 -4.14 -5.94
C ALA A 104 2.60 -5.48 -5.45
N LEU A 105 1.76 -6.45 -5.10
CA LEU A 105 2.19 -7.81 -4.73
C LEU A 105 2.88 -8.53 -5.89
N ILE A 106 2.28 -8.50 -7.08
CA ILE A 106 2.88 -9.10 -8.28
C ILE A 106 4.25 -8.49 -8.56
N SER A 107 4.36 -7.15 -8.49
CA SER A 107 5.63 -6.44 -8.69
C SER A 107 6.70 -6.89 -7.69
N LEU A 108 6.35 -7.05 -6.42
CA LEU A 108 7.29 -7.54 -5.39
C LEU A 108 7.72 -8.99 -5.63
N VAL A 109 6.80 -9.86 -6.02
CA VAL A 109 7.11 -11.26 -6.35
C VAL A 109 8.04 -11.32 -7.57
N CYS A 110 7.78 -10.53 -8.60
CA CYS A 110 8.65 -10.45 -9.78
C CYS A 110 10.06 -9.97 -9.42
N LEU A 111 10.18 -8.94 -8.59
CA LEU A 111 11.48 -8.45 -8.11
C LEU A 111 12.22 -9.52 -7.29
N TRP A 112 11.52 -10.21 -6.41
CA TRP A 112 12.11 -11.28 -5.60
C TRP A 112 12.63 -12.44 -6.46
N ILE A 113 11.86 -12.87 -7.47
CA ILE A 113 12.28 -13.92 -8.43
C ILE A 113 13.49 -13.44 -9.23
N ALA A 114 13.49 -12.19 -9.70
CA ALA A 114 14.59 -11.62 -10.46
C ALA A 114 15.90 -11.55 -9.66
N ASP A 115 15.81 -11.20 -8.37
CA ASP A 115 16.95 -11.13 -7.47
C ASP A 115 17.49 -12.55 -7.15
N TYR A 116 16.59 -13.50 -6.87
CA TYR A 116 16.94 -14.89 -6.63
C TYR A 116 17.67 -15.53 -7.84
N SER A 117 17.24 -15.21 -9.05
CA SER A 117 17.87 -15.72 -10.28
C SER A 117 19.28 -15.17 -10.53
N LYS A 118 19.61 -13.99 -10.01
CA LYS A 118 20.95 -13.40 -10.08
C LYS A 118 21.92 -14.07 -9.10
N VAL A 119 21.46 -14.41 -7.91
CA VAL A 119 22.28 -15.08 -6.88
C VAL A 119 22.69 -16.49 -7.31
N GLN A 120 21.86 -17.20 -8.08
CA GLN A 120 22.19 -18.54 -8.58
C GLN A 120 23.19 -18.57 -9.75
N LYS A 121 23.48 -17.43 -10.36
CA LYS A 121 24.42 -17.35 -11.51
C LYS A 121 25.84 -16.95 -11.12
N ILE A 122 26.12 -16.78 -9.82
CA ILE A 122 27.44 -16.52 -9.23
C ILE A 122 27.96 -17.80 -8.61
#